data_1ad882a5ab0e02b89c03d805d4e31dda
#
_entry.id   1ad882a5ab0e02b89c03d805d4e31dda
#
_cell.length_a   1.000
_cell.length_b   1.000
_cell.length_c   1.000
_cell.angle_alpha   90.00
_cell.angle_beta   90.00
_cell.angle_gamma   90.00
#
_symmetry.space_group_name_H-M   'P 1'
#
loop_
_entity.id
_entity.type
_entity.pdbx_description
1 polymer ?
#
loop_
_entity_poly.entity_id
_entity_poly.type
_entity_poly.pdbx_seq_one_letter_code
_entity_poly.pdbx_strand_id
1 'polypeptide(L)'
;MPKLIVADENEGRRNLLANTLERAGYEVTRAGTLRQAEGTALATMPEVVLIDGEWKISDAIDASQRLMTDPEFAFKCRIVILSRN
;
A
#
# COMPACT_ATOMS: atom_id res chain seq x y z
N MET A 1 -4.07 7.23 -15.37
CA MET A 1 -2.89 7.22 -14.49
C MET A 1 -2.95 6.01 -13.56
N PRO A 2 -1.86 5.27 -13.42
CA PRO A 2 -1.85 4.15 -12.49
C PRO A 2 -2.07 4.63 -11.06
N LYS A 3 -2.85 3.87 -10.33
CA LYS A 3 -3.16 4.18 -8.93
C LYS A 3 -2.28 3.35 -8.02
N LEU A 4 -1.66 3.99 -7.04
CA LEU A 4 -0.84 3.33 -6.04
C LEU A 4 -1.33 3.71 -4.65
N ILE A 5 -1.12 2.81 -3.70
CA ILE A 5 -1.27 3.12 -2.27
C ILE A 5 0.10 3.04 -1.64
N VAL A 6 0.45 4.04 -0.85
CA VAL A 6 1.66 4.03 -0.01
C VAL A 6 1.20 3.95 1.43
N ALA A 7 1.52 2.86 2.09
CA ALA A 7 1.22 2.65 3.49
C ALA A 7 2.50 2.71 4.32
N ASP A 8 2.56 3.63 5.26
CA ASP A 8 3.69 3.81 6.17
C ASP A 8 3.19 4.54 7.41
N GLU A 9 3.54 4.07 8.59
CA GLU A 9 3.15 4.71 9.84
C GLU A 9 3.89 6.03 10.07
N ASN A 10 5.04 6.24 9.44
CA ASN A 10 5.81 7.46 9.57
C ASN A 10 5.38 8.46 8.50
N GLU A 11 4.86 9.61 8.94
CA GLU A 11 4.31 10.62 8.04
C GLU A 11 5.37 11.18 7.09
N GLY A 12 6.55 11.50 7.58
CA GLY A 12 7.62 12.07 6.75
C GLY A 12 8.07 11.11 5.66
N ARG A 13 8.29 9.86 6.02
CA ARG A 13 8.70 8.82 5.07
C ARG A 13 7.58 8.53 4.09
N ARG A 14 6.34 8.44 4.56
CA ARG A 14 5.16 8.23 3.73
C ARG A 14 5.02 9.34 2.68
N ASN A 15 5.13 10.59 3.11
CA ASN A 15 5.00 11.74 2.21
C ASN A 15 6.14 11.81 1.21
N LEU A 16 7.37 11.50 1.64
CA LEU A 16 8.53 11.53 0.75
C LEU A 16 8.35 10.54 -0.41
N LEU A 17 7.97 9.31 -0.10
CA LEU A 17 7.76 8.29 -1.13
C LEU A 17 6.57 8.65 -2.02
N ALA A 18 5.45 9.06 -1.42
CA ALA A 18 4.26 9.42 -2.18
C ALA A 18 4.53 10.60 -3.12
N ASN A 19 5.21 11.65 -2.63
CA ASN A 19 5.56 12.79 -3.46
C ASN A 19 6.45 12.40 -4.64
N THR A 20 7.41 11.51 -4.40
CA THR A 20 8.31 11.02 -5.45
C THR A 20 7.52 10.29 -6.54
N LEU A 21 6.59 9.43 -6.14
CA LEU A 21 5.76 8.68 -7.08
C LEU A 21 4.79 9.58 -7.83
N GLU A 22 4.22 10.59 -7.15
CA GLU A 22 3.34 11.55 -7.82
C GLU A 22 4.08 12.33 -8.89
N ARG A 23 5.32 12.74 -8.61
CA ARG A 23 6.15 13.41 -9.62
C ARG A 23 6.48 12.51 -10.82
N ALA A 24 6.49 11.21 -10.60
CA ALA A 24 6.70 10.24 -11.68
C ALA A 24 5.43 9.94 -12.48
N GLY A 25 4.30 10.56 -12.13
CA GLY A 25 3.05 10.43 -12.89
C GLY A 25 2.03 9.46 -12.30
N TYR A 26 2.24 8.96 -11.09
CA TYR A 26 1.29 8.06 -10.44
C TYR A 26 0.27 8.83 -9.61
N GLU A 27 -0.94 8.29 -9.53
CA GLU A 27 -1.95 8.77 -8.60
C GLU A 27 -1.78 7.99 -7.29
N VAL A 28 -1.42 8.68 -6.21
CA VAL A 28 -1.02 8.04 -4.95
C VAL A 28 -2.01 8.37 -3.84
N THR A 29 -2.48 7.34 -3.14
CA THR A 29 -3.24 7.47 -1.91
C THR A 29 -2.33 7.08 -0.74
N ARG A 30 -2.32 7.89 0.30
CA ARG A 30 -1.49 7.69 1.48
C ARG A 30 -2.31 7.00 2.56
N ALA A 31 -1.71 6.03 3.24
CA ALA A 31 -2.34 5.35 4.37
C ALA A 31 -1.37 5.29 5.55
N GLY A 32 -1.82 5.74 6.71
CA GLY A 32 -1.00 5.75 7.93
C GLY A 32 -1.14 4.50 8.76
N THR A 33 -2.07 3.62 8.44
CA THR A 33 -2.27 2.32 9.11
C THR A 33 -2.51 1.24 8.09
N LEU A 34 -2.23 -0.01 8.46
CA LEU A 34 -2.52 -1.15 7.60
C LEU A 34 -4.02 -1.31 7.34
N ARG A 35 -4.84 -1.03 8.36
CA ARG A 35 -6.30 -1.08 8.21
C ARG A 35 -6.80 -0.09 7.16
N GLN A 36 -6.28 1.13 7.18
CA GLN A 36 -6.57 2.14 6.19
C GLN A 36 -6.18 1.68 4.78
N ALA A 37 -4.98 1.12 4.67
CA ALA A 37 -4.48 0.60 3.40
C ALA A 37 -5.39 -0.50 2.85
N GLU A 38 -5.81 -1.44 3.70
CA GLU A 38 -6.71 -2.52 3.29
C GLU A 38 -8.05 -1.99 2.78
N GLY A 39 -8.68 -1.10 3.56
CA GLY A 39 -9.98 -0.54 3.17
C GLY A 39 -9.90 0.24 1.87
N THR A 40 -8.89 1.07 1.72
CA THR A 40 -8.70 1.86 0.50
C THR A 40 -8.39 0.96 -0.69
N ALA A 41 -7.58 -0.07 -0.49
CA ALA A 41 -7.24 -1.01 -1.55
C ALA A 41 -8.47 -1.73 -2.10
N LEU A 42 -9.35 -2.20 -1.22
CA LEU A 42 -10.58 -2.87 -1.65
C LEU A 42 -11.56 -1.90 -2.33
N ALA A 43 -11.55 -0.63 -1.90
CA ALA A 43 -12.44 0.38 -2.48
C ALA A 43 -11.96 0.88 -3.84
N THR A 44 -10.66 0.98 -4.07
CA THR A 44 -10.10 1.64 -5.26
C THR A 44 -9.42 0.70 -6.24
N MET A 45 -9.12 -0.53 -5.85
CA MET A 45 -8.45 -1.51 -6.69
C MET A 45 -7.21 -0.92 -7.37
N PRO A 46 -6.18 -0.49 -6.60
CA PRO A 46 -4.98 0.11 -7.17
C PRO A 46 -4.16 -0.92 -7.94
N GLU A 47 -3.24 -0.45 -8.77
CA GLU A 47 -2.32 -1.36 -9.43
C GLU A 47 -1.34 -1.98 -8.45
N VAL A 48 -0.84 -1.18 -7.48
CA VAL A 48 0.13 -1.65 -6.48
C VAL A 48 -0.19 -1.04 -5.12
N VAL A 49 -0.09 -1.87 -4.09
CA VAL A 49 -0.08 -1.43 -2.69
C VAL A 49 1.34 -1.58 -2.19
N LEU A 50 1.97 -0.46 -1.87
CA LEU A 50 3.32 -0.43 -1.29
C LEU A 50 3.18 -0.35 0.23
N ILE A 51 3.60 -1.42 0.92
CA ILE A 51 3.59 -1.45 2.38
C ILE A 51 5.02 -1.22 2.84
N ASP A 52 5.31 0.01 3.25
CA ASP A 52 6.61 0.43 3.74
C ASP A 52 6.49 0.70 5.25
N GLY A 53 7.61 0.82 5.93
CA GLY A 53 7.59 1.20 7.32
C GLY A 53 8.13 0.12 8.25
N GLU A 54 7.82 0.30 9.54
CA GLU A 54 8.38 -0.53 10.61
C GLU A 54 7.30 -1.37 11.31
N TRP A 55 6.19 -1.64 10.64
CA TRP A 55 5.20 -2.57 11.18
C TRP A 55 5.82 -3.94 11.40
N LYS A 56 5.29 -4.64 12.38
CA LYS A 56 5.62 -6.04 12.56
C LYS A 56 5.36 -6.77 11.24
N ILE A 57 6.36 -7.52 10.75
CA ILE A 57 6.26 -8.15 9.44
C ILE A 57 5.07 -9.10 9.36
N SER A 58 4.73 -9.79 10.45
CA SER A 58 3.56 -10.67 10.46
C SER A 58 2.25 -9.90 10.23
N ASP A 59 2.15 -8.66 10.73
CA ASP A 59 0.96 -7.84 10.52
C ASP A 59 0.83 -7.42 9.06
N ALA A 60 1.95 -7.07 8.43
CA ALA A 60 1.96 -6.73 7.01
C ALA A 60 1.60 -7.94 6.14
N ILE A 61 2.11 -9.11 6.48
CA ILE A 61 1.80 -10.35 5.78
C ILE A 61 0.32 -10.71 5.95
N ASP A 62 -0.22 -10.58 7.16
CA ASP A 62 -1.63 -10.86 7.44
C ASP A 62 -2.54 -9.93 6.63
N ALA A 63 -2.21 -8.64 6.57
CA ALA A 63 -2.94 -7.67 5.75
C ALA A 63 -2.93 -8.06 4.28
N SER A 64 -1.75 -8.45 3.77
CA SER A 64 -1.59 -8.90 2.40
C SER A 64 -2.44 -10.13 2.10
N GLN A 65 -2.44 -11.10 3.01
CA GLN A 65 -3.22 -12.33 2.84
C GLN A 65 -4.71 -12.04 2.83
N ARG A 66 -5.19 -11.15 3.70
CA ARG A 66 -6.60 -10.75 3.72
C ARG A 66 -7.01 -10.10 2.38
N LEU A 67 -6.18 -9.22 1.85
CA LEU A 67 -6.45 -8.60 0.55
C LEU A 67 -6.50 -9.64 -0.56
N MET A 68 -5.60 -10.59 -0.55
CA MET A 68 -5.53 -11.61 -1.60
C MET A 68 -6.67 -12.62 -1.55
N THR A 69 -7.48 -12.63 -0.47
CA THR A 69 -8.70 -13.45 -0.44
C THR A 69 -9.82 -12.84 -1.29
N ASP A 70 -9.74 -11.56 -1.64
CA ASP A 70 -10.70 -10.94 -2.53
C ASP A 70 -10.30 -11.25 -3.98
N PRO A 71 -11.15 -11.97 -4.75
CA PRO A 71 -10.76 -12.41 -6.10
C PRO A 71 -10.48 -11.25 -7.06
N GLU A 72 -11.22 -10.16 -6.97
CA GLU A 72 -11.00 -9.00 -7.83
C GLU A 72 -9.66 -8.36 -7.51
N PHE A 73 -9.37 -8.17 -6.23
CA PHE A 73 -8.09 -7.61 -5.81
C PHE A 73 -6.94 -8.50 -6.25
N ALA A 74 -7.04 -9.82 -6.03
CA ALA A 74 -5.98 -10.76 -6.39
C ALA A 74 -5.70 -10.74 -7.90
N PHE A 75 -6.72 -10.52 -8.70
CA PHE A 75 -6.59 -10.46 -10.17
C PHE A 75 -5.97 -9.14 -10.63
N LYS A 76 -6.43 -8.02 -10.07
CA LYS A 76 -6.09 -6.68 -10.58
C LYS A 76 -4.87 -6.05 -9.93
N CYS A 77 -4.53 -6.42 -8.70
CA CYS A 77 -3.62 -5.67 -7.87
C CYS A 77 -2.37 -6.46 -7.49
N ARG A 78 -1.32 -5.75 -7.13
CA ARG A 78 -0.08 -6.33 -6.62
C ARG A 78 0.25 -5.70 -5.27
N ILE A 79 0.93 -6.45 -4.42
CA ILE A 79 1.38 -5.96 -3.12
C ILE A 79 2.89 -6.08 -3.08
N VAL A 80 3.55 -4.99 -2.66
CA VAL A 80 4.99 -4.98 -2.42
C VAL A 80 5.22 -4.58 -0.98
N ILE A 81 5.87 -5.45 -0.22
CA ILE A 81 6.23 -5.17 1.16
C ILE A 81 7.71 -4.81 1.18
N LEU A 82 8.01 -3.61 1.67
CA LEU A 82 9.38 -3.11 1.79
C LEU A 82 9.84 -3.35 3.22
N SER A 83 10.74 -4.30 3.40
CA SER A 83 11.29 -4.62 4.72
C SER A 83 12.50 -3.74 5.02
N ARG A 84 12.57 -3.23 6.25
CA ARG A 84 13.68 -2.38 6.70
C ARG A 84 14.61 -3.09 7.67
N ASN A 85 14.48 -4.38 7.80
CA ASN A 85 15.35 -5.16 8.67
C ASN A 85 16.53 -5.75 7.90
#